data_c5e3eaa391adcebf6b1d9856186d757a
#
_entry.id   c5e3eaa391adcebf6b1d9856186d757a
#
_cell.length_a   1.000
_cell.length_b   1.000
_cell.length_c   1.000
_cell.angle_alpha   90.00
_cell.angle_beta   90.00
_cell.angle_gamma   90.00
#
_symmetry.space_group_name_H-M   'P 1'
#
loop_
_entity.id
_entity.type
_entity.pdbx_description
1 polymer ?
#
loop_
_entity_poly.entity_id
_entity_poly.type
_entity_poly.pdbx_seq_one_letter_code
_entity_poly.pdbx_strand_id
1 'polypeptide(L)'
;MGKKILKFSLDIIIIACLVAAGYFGLKIFERFQEDQQLNSSYESIRKDTKTGKHINWNKLKKINSDIVAWIYVKGTNIDYPVVQGKTNQSYLHTNFKKQYTYGGCIFLDSKDNKQFALNDNNVFYGHHMRNGSMFADLVKFREEKFARKHTIELYTPDKTYHLKAFSAYAKTADTSIPITFKNQEEKNAYITKLKNRNGVSSIIKNIPKKNEPIYTFATCSYEGHDYRTYVHAVEKISCSVCLLILEILCYYYIVFFI
;
A
#
# COMPACT_ATOMS: atom_id res chain seq x y z
N MET A 1 23.72 -19.50 57.59
CA MET A 1 22.34 -19.00 57.30
C MET A 1 22.28 -18.28 55.92
N GLY A 2 23.19 -17.41 55.58
CA GLY A 2 23.16 -16.62 54.31
C GLY A 2 23.20 -17.44 53.02
N LYS A 3 23.97 -18.53 52.92
CA LYS A 3 24.02 -19.36 51.69
C LYS A 3 22.71 -20.09 51.37
N LYS A 4 21.91 -20.46 52.37
CA LYS A 4 20.58 -21.10 52.14
C LYS A 4 19.55 -20.07 51.66
N ILE A 5 19.57 -18.84 52.19
CA ILE A 5 18.70 -17.76 51.78
C ILE A 5 19.03 -17.33 50.35
N LEU A 6 20.35 -17.19 50.00
CA LEU A 6 20.80 -16.87 48.67
C LEU A 6 20.38 -17.94 47.64
N LYS A 7 20.49 -19.23 47.97
CA LYS A 7 20.05 -20.32 47.09
C LYS A 7 18.53 -20.25 46.87
N PHE A 8 17.74 -20.07 47.92
CA PHE A 8 16.28 -19.97 47.82
C PHE A 8 15.83 -18.77 46.98
N SER A 9 16.48 -17.60 47.13
CA SER A 9 16.18 -16.44 46.28
C SER A 9 16.55 -16.65 44.80
N LEU A 10 17.65 -17.38 44.54
CA LEU A 10 18.05 -17.75 43.18
C LEU A 10 17.04 -18.70 42.52
N ASP A 11 16.58 -19.71 43.26
CA ASP A 11 15.57 -20.66 42.79
C ASP A 11 14.24 -19.97 42.43
N ILE A 12 13.81 -18.96 43.21
CA ILE A 12 12.62 -18.14 42.92
C ILE A 12 12.83 -17.34 41.62
N ILE A 13 14.00 -16.71 41.43
CA ILE A 13 14.30 -15.93 40.20
C ILE A 13 14.29 -16.86 38.99
N ILE A 14 14.89 -18.06 39.10
CA ILE A 14 14.88 -19.03 37.97
C ILE A 14 13.44 -19.43 37.60
N ILE A 15 12.60 -19.75 38.61
CA ILE A 15 11.20 -20.10 38.38
C ILE A 15 10.46 -18.92 37.70
N ALA A 16 10.64 -17.70 38.19
CA ALA A 16 10.03 -16.52 37.60
C ALA A 16 10.48 -16.31 36.14
N CYS A 17 11.77 -16.51 35.84
CA CYS A 17 12.28 -16.43 34.46
C CYS A 17 11.68 -17.52 33.57
N LEU A 18 11.54 -18.74 34.05
CA LEU A 18 10.93 -19.86 33.30
C LEU A 18 9.44 -19.57 33.00
N VAL A 19 8.70 -19.07 33.98
CA VAL A 19 7.29 -18.67 33.79
C VAL A 19 7.17 -17.53 32.76
N ALA A 20 8.02 -16.51 32.89
CA ALA A 20 8.05 -15.42 31.94
C ALA A 20 8.41 -15.92 30.53
N ALA A 21 9.42 -16.80 30.39
CA ALA A 21 9.80 -17.39 29.11
C ALA A 21 8.64 -18.18 28.47
N GLY A 22 7.95 -19.00 29.28
CA GLY A 22 6.75 -19.73 28.85
C GLY A 22 5.64 -18.81 28.38
N TYR A 23 5.33 -17.75 29.13
CA TYR A 23 4.32 -16.76 28.77
C TYR A 23 4.65 -16.05 27.45
N PHE A 24 5.89 -15.56 27.30
CA PHE A 24 6.31 -14.91 26.05
C PHE A 24 6.36 -15.90 24.88
N GLY A 25 6.77 -17.14 25.12
CA GLY A 25 6.74 -18.21 24.10
C GLY A 25 5.33 -18.47 23.58
N LEU A 26 4.33 -18.56 24.47
CA LEU A 26 2.92 -18.67 24.07
C LEU A 26 2.45 -17.46 23.27
N LYS A 27 2.81 -16.24 23.68
CA LYS A 27 2.46 -15.02 22.96
C LYS A 27 3.06 -14.94 21.55
N ILE A 28 4.30 -15.40 21.39
CA ILE A 28 4.96 -15.49 20.07
C ILE A 28 4.25 -16.54 19.21
N PHE A 29 3.88 -17.68 19.79
CA PHE A 29 3.18 -18.74 19.07
C PHE A 29 1.77 -18.29 18.62
N GLU A 30 0.98 -17.64 19.49
CA GLU A 30 -0.32 -17.04 19.14
C GLU A 30 -0.17 -16.07 17.95
N ARG A 31 0.83 -15.19 18.01
CA ARG A 31 1.09 -14.22 16.92
C ARG A 31 1.47 -14.92 15.60
N PHE A 32 2.28 -15.96 15.67
CA PHE A 32 2.63 -16.76 14.50
C PHE A 32 1.40 -17.43 13.87
N GLN A 33 0.50 -17.97 14.69
CA GLN A 33 -0.77 -18.56 14.23
C GLN A 33 -1.67 -17.51 13.56
N GLU A 34 -1.81 -16.32 14.16
CA GLU A 34 -2.58 -15.21 13.56
C GLU A 34 -2.01 -14.80 12.19
N ASP A 35 -0.70 -14.68 12.05
CA ASP A 35 -0.03 -14.37 10.80
C ASP A 35 -0.27 -15.43 9.72
N GLN A 36 -0.21 -16.71 10.08
CA GLN A 36 -0.51 -17.84 9.18
C GLN A 36 -1.97 -17.84 8.72
N GLN A 37 -2.91 -17.61 9.62
CA GLN A 37 -4.34 -17.52 9.30
C GLN A 37 -4.64 -16.33 8.39
N LEU A 38 -4.02 -15.18 8.64
CA LEU A 38 -4.15 -13.99 7.80
C LEU A 38 -3.66 -14.29 6.38
N ASN A 39 -2.44 -14.81 6.23
CA ASN A 39 -1.84 -15.13 4.95
C ASN A 39 -2.66 -16.17 4.17
N SER A 40 -3.11 -17.25 4.82
CA SER A 40 -3.96 -18.28 4.20
C SER A 40 -5.30 -17.72 3.74
N SER A 41 -5.88 -16.78 4.49
CA SER A 41 -7.13 -16.10 4.13
C SER A 41 -6.96 -15.25 2.87
N TYR A 42 -5.84 -14.51 2.74
CA TYR A 42 -5.53 -13.72 1.54
C TYR A 42 -5.14 -14.60 0.34
N GLU A 43 -4.47 -15.72 0.56
CA GLU A 43 -4.24 -16.70 -0.51
C GLU A 43 -5.55 -17.33 -1.03
N SER A 44 -6.46 -17.68 -0.12
CA SER A 44 -7.77 -18.22 -0.50
C SER A 44 -8.55 -17.24 -1.37
N ILE A 45 -8.71 -15.98 -0.93
CA ILE A 45 -9.46 -15.00 -1.73
C ILE A 45 -8.79 -14.74 -3.08
N ARG A 46 -7.45 -14.74 -3.14
CA ARG A 46 -6.69 -14.58 -4.38
C ARG A 46 -6.97 -15.73 -5.35
N LYS A 47 -6.86 -16.98 -4.90
CA LYS A 47 -7.17 -18.18 -5.70
C LYS A 47 -8.63 -18.18 -6.18
N ASP A 48 -9.53 -17.75 -5.31
CA ASP A 48 -10.98 -17.80 -5.54
C ASP A 48 -11.51 -16.71 -6.48
N THR A 49 -10.85 -15.57 -6.55
CA THR A 49 -11.41 -14.36 -7.20
C THR A 49 -10.50 -13.75 -8.26
N LYS A 50 -9.24 -14.23 -8.39
CA LYS A 50 -8.27 -13.69 -9.35
C LYS A 50 -7.69 -14.79 -10.22
N THR A 51 -7.75 -14.60 -11.54
CA THR A 51 -7.11 -15.47 -12.54
C THR A 51 -6.25 -14.59 -13.44
N GLY A 52 -4.92 -14.63 -13.22
CA GLY A 52 -4.01 -13.72 -13.92
C GLY A 52 -4.31 -12.26 -13.59
N LYS A 53 -4.74 -11.50 -14.60
CA LYS A 53 -5.15 -10.09 -14.45
C LYS A 53 -6.67 -9.92 -14.31
N HIS A 54 -7.44 -10.99 -14.45
CA HIS A 54 -8.90 -10.95 -14.33
C HIS A 54 -9.31 -11.07 -12.87
N ILE A 55 -10.18 -10.15 -12.42
CA ILE A 55 -10.74 -10.10 -11.07
C ILE A 55 -12.24 -10.35 -11.13
N ASN A 56 -12.74 -11.31 -10.36
CA ASN A 56 -14.16 -11.58 -10.23
C ASN A 56 -14.81 -10.64 -9.21
N TRP A 57 -15.17 -9.44 -9.67
CA TRP A 57 -15.76 -8.39 -8.84
C TRP A 57 -17.06 -8.80 -8.18
N ASN A 58 -17.91 -9.58 -8.88
CA ASN A 58 -19.18 -10.05 -8.31
C ASN A 58 -18.94 -10.96 -7.10
N LYS A 59 -17.94 -11.85 -7.16
CA LYS A 59 -17.57 -12.71 -6.04
C LYS A 59 -16.95 -11.89 -4.88
N LEU A 60 -16.08 -10.94 -5.18
CA LEU A 60 -15.50 -10.04 -4.18
C LEU A 60 -16.56 -9.21 -3.45
N LYS A 61 -17.51 -8.63 -4.18
CA LYS A 61 -18.60 -7.81 -3.61
C LYS A 61 -19.55 -8.61 -2.74
N LYS A 62 -19.76 -9.90 -3.03
CA LYS A 62 -20.52 -10.81 -2.16
C LYS A 62 -19.79 -11.10 -0.85
N ILE A 63 -18.46 -11.17 -0.86
CA ILE A 63 -17.64 -11.36 0.36
C ILE A 63 -17.66 -10.08 1.20
N ASN A 64 -17.39 -8.93 0.56
CA ASN A 64 -17.43 -7.63 1.22
C ASN A 64 -17.70 -6.51 0.22
N SER A 65 -18.83 -5.83 0.37
CA SER A 65 -19.24 -4.70 -0.47
C SER A 65 -18.29 -3.49 -0.39
N ASP A 66 -17.48 -3.42 0.66
CA ASP A 66 -16.51 -2.32 0.88
C ASP A 66 -15.23 -2.49 0.04
N ILE A 67 -15.03 -3.64 -0.66
CA ILE A 67 -13.92 -3.82 -1.58
C ILE A 67 -14.11 -2.90 -2.79
N VAL A 68 -13.15 -2.00 -3.03
CA VAL A 68 -13.23 -0.97 -4.08
C VAL A 68 -12.22 -1.18 -5.20
N ALA A 69 -11.11 -1.87 -4.91
CA ALA A 69 -10.04 -2.13 -5.87
C ALA A 69 -9.27 -3.40 -5.50
N TRP A 70 -8.30 -3.75 -6.34
CA TRP A 70 -7.28 -4.75 -6.06
C TRP A 70 -5.93 -4.19 -6.44
N ILE A 71 -4.96 -4.22 -5.52
CA ILE A 71 -3.59 -3.75 -5.77
C ILE A 71 -2.66 -4.91 -6.03
N TYR A 72 -1.79 -4.77 -7.02
CA TYR A 72 -0.77 -5.76 -7.37
C TYR A 72 0.54 -5.09 -7.78
N VAL A 73 1.65 -5.62 -7.26
CA VAL A 73 3.00 -5.23 -7.69
C VAL A 73 3.80 -6.49 -8.02
N LYS A 74 4.09 -6.68 -9.29
CA LYS A 74 4.80 -7.88 -9.78
C LYS A 74 6.15 -8.05 -9.09
N GLY A 75 6.46 -9.26 -8.62
CA GLY A 75 7.74 -9.59 -7.96
C GLY A 75 7.82 -9.12 -6.51
N THR A 76 6.68 -8.83 -5.89
CA THR A 76 6.54 -8.50 -4.47
C THR A 76 5.40 -9.32 -3.86
N ASN A 77 5.23 -9.20 -2.53
CA ASN A 77 4.09 -9.79 -1.82
C ASN A 77 2.82 -8.92 -1.91
N ILE A 78 2.87 -7.75 -2.57
CA ILE A 78 1.70 -6.87 -2.71
C ILE A 78 0.76 -7.44 -3.78
N ASP A 79 -0.28 -8.14 -3.33
CA ASP A 79 -1.34 -8.73 -4.16
C ASP A 79 -2.61 -8.90 -3.32
N TYR A 80 -3.36 -7.81 -3.10
CA TYR A 80 -4.42 -7.70 -2.10
C TYR A 80 -5.64 -6.95 -2.59
N PRO A 81 -6.86 -7.31 -2.08
CA PRO A 81 -8.03 -6.46 -2.21
C PRO A 81 -7.80 -5.15 -1.43
N VAL A 82 -8.34 -4.06 -1.96
CA VAL A 82 -8.39 -2.75 -1.32
C VAL A 82 -9.82 -2.48 -0.88
N VAL A 83 -10.00 -2.15 0.38
CA VAL A 83 -11.31 -1.81 0.96
C VAL A 83 -11.42 -0.31 1.23
N GLN A 84 -12.65 0.20 1.39
CA GLN A 84 -12.88 1.54 1.91
C GLN A 84 -13.96 1.48 2.99
N GLY A 85 -13.59 1.80 4.22
CA GLY A 85 -14.49 1.86 5.37
C GLY A 85 -15.12 3.23 5.55
N LYS A 86 -16.01 3.34 6.54
CA LYS A 86 -16.60 4.64 6.95
C LYS A 86 -15.57 5.59 7.56
N THR A 87 -14.51 5.05 8.16
CA THR A 87 -13.39 5.80 8.76
C THR A 87 -12.09 5.06 8.44
N ASN A 88 -10.95 5.74 8.57
CA ASN A 88 -9.63 5.14 8.40
C ASN A 88 -9.27 4.11 9.48
N GLN A 89 -10.05 4.03 10.57
CA GLN A 89 -9.91 3.01 11.61
C GLN A 89 -10.65 1.70 11.28
N SER A 90 -11.64 1.74 10.35
CA SER A 90 -12.54 0.62 10.08
C SER A 90 -11.81 -0.66 9.68
N TYR A 91 -10.68 -0.53 8.97
CA TYR A 91 -9.92 -1.67 8.44
C TYR A 91 -8.46 -1.70 8.91
N LEU A 92 -8.10 -0.87 9.88
CA LEU A 92 -6.74 -0.86 10.44
C LEU A 92 -6.40 -2.19 11.11
N HIS A 93 -7.35 -2.78 11.82
CA HIS A 93 -7.22 -4.08 12.48
C HIS A 93 -8.38 -5.03 12.12
N THR A 94 -8.88 -4.93 10.90
CA THR A 94 -10.00 -5.75 10.42
C THR A 94 -9.68 -6.23 9.01
N ASN A 95 -9.79 -7.56 8.77
CA ASN A 95 -9.55 -8.13 7.45
C ASN A 95 -10.75 -7.90 6.50
N PHE A 96 -10.59 -8.32 5.23
CA PHE A 96 -11.64 -8.20 4.22
C PHE A 96 -12.92 -9.01 4.52
N LYS A 97 -12.88 -9.96 5.47
CA LYS A 97 -14.05 -10.70 5.98
C LYS A 97 -14.70 -10.02 7.19
N LYS A 98 -14.26 -8.79 7.54
CA LYS A 98 -14.72 -8.04 8.72
C LYS A 98 -14.38 -8.72 10.07
N GLN A 99 -13.33 -9.53 10.11
CA GLN A 99 -12.80 -10.16 11.32
C GLN A 99 -11.59 -9.40 11.82
N TYR A 100 -11.43 -9.35 13.15
CA TYR A 100 -10.24 -8.75 13.76
C TYR A 100 -8.98 -9.48 13.32
N THR A 101 -7.96 -8.74 12.89
CA THR A 101 -6.61 -9.24 12.62
C THR A 101 -5.60 -8.13 12.84
N TYR A 102 -4.41 -8.49 13.31
CA TYR A 102 -3.35 -7.50 13.52
C TYR A 102 -2.92 -6.79 12.22
N GLY A 103 -2.88 -7.52 11.12
CA GLY A 103 -2.44 -6.99 9.82
C GLY A 103 -3.52 -6.20 9.06
N GLY A 104 -4.78 -6.22 9.49
CA GLY A 104 -5.86 -5.47 8.86
C GLY A 104 -6.02 -5.72 7.37
N CYS A 105 -6.40 -4.67 6.64
CA CYS A 105 -6.48 -4.61 5.19
C CYS A 105 -5.59 -3.49 4.62
N ILE A 106 -5.36 -3.55 3.31
CA ILE A 106 -5.02 -2.36 2.54
C ILE A 106 -6.31 -1.59 2.28
N PHE A 107 -6.34 -0.29 2.60
CA PHE A 107 -7.55 0.51 2.48
C PHE A 107 -7.32 1.88 1.87
N LEU A 108 -8.33 2.35 1.13
CA LEU A 108 -8.42 3.70 0.60
C LEU A 108 -8.88 4.64 1.71
N ASP A 109 -8.36 5.87 1.76
CA ASP A 109 -8.81 6.89 2.71
C ASP A 109 -10.34 7.05 2.65
N SER A 110 -10.96 7.14 3.82
CA SER A 110 -12.42 7.20 3.95
C SER A 110 -13.06 8.43 3.32
N LYS A 111 -12.27 9.48 3.08
CA LYS A 111 -12.70 10.73 2.43
C LYS A 111 -12.50 10.72 0.92
N ASP A 112 -11.75 9.76 0.37
CA ASP A 112 -11.53 9.64 -1.06
C ASP A 112 -12.80 9.16 -1.79
N ASN A 113 -12.97 9.62 -3.03
CA ASN A 113 -14.00 9.10 -3.91
C ASN A 113 -13.58 7.73 -4.46
N LYS A 114 -14.51 6.78 -4.51
CA LYS A 114 -14.31 5.44 -5.11
C LYS A 114 -14.06 5.50 -6.63
N GLN A 115 -14.42 6.60 -7.28
CA GLN A 115 -14.04 6.92 -8.66
C GLN A 115 -12.68 7.64 -8.63
N PHE A 116 -11.62 6.88 -8.59
CA PHE A 116 -10.24 7.34 -8.39
C PHE A 116 -9.82 8.51 -9.29
N ALA A 117 -10.35 8.59 -10.51
CA ALA A 117 -10.05 9.67 -11.46
C ALA A 117 -10.61 11.04 -11.02
N LEU A 118 -11.58 11.07 -10.09
CA LEU A 118 -12.19 12.30 -9.57
C LEU A 118 -11.43 12.88 -8.37
N ASN A 119 -10.45 12.16 -7.82
CA ASN A 119 -9.67 12.61 -6.69
C ASN A 119 -8.44 13.38 -7.17
N ASP A 120 -8.03 14.37 -6.41
CA ASP A 120 -6.72 15.01 -6.60
C ASP A 120 -5.57 14.11 -6.18
N ASN A 121 -5.75 13.40 -5.06
CA ASN A 121 -4.80 12.45 -4.51
C ASN A 121 -5.56 11.28 -3.88
N ASN A 122 -5.35 10.07 -4.40
CA ASN A 122 -5.90 8.83 -3.88
C ASN A 122 -4.95 8.28 -2.83
N VAL A 123 -5.36 8.20 -1.56
CA VAL A 123 -4.48 7.81 -0.47
C VAL A 123 -4.80 6.41 0.03
N PHE A 124 -3.82 5.52 -0.04
CA PHE A 124 -3.91 4.13 0.37
C PHE A 124 -3.03 3.88 1.59
N TYR A 125 -3.56 3.15 2.55
CA TYR A 125 -2.86 2.75 3.75
C TYR A 125 -2.78 1.23 3.85
N GLY A 126 -1.73 0.73 4.48
CA GLY A 126 -1.56 -0.68 4.80
C GLY A 126 -0.43 -0.88 5.80
N HIS A 127 -0.52 -1.94 6.60
CA HIS A 127 0.53 -2.27 7.56
C HIS A 127 1.84 -2.70 6.89
N HIS A 128 2.96 -2.42 7.54
CA HIS A 128 4.25 -3.04 7.26
C HIS A 128 4.40 -4.23 8.21
N MET A 129 4.08 -5.42 7.75
CA MET A 129 4.18 -6.63 8.55
C MET A 129 5.61 -7.19 8.54
N ARG A 130 6.11 -7.64 9.70
CA ARG A 130 7.46 -8.23 9.81
C ARG A 130 7.63 -9.52 9.00
N ASN A 131 6.54 -10.25 8.77
CA ASN A 131 6.52 -11.45 7.91
C ASN A 131 6.54 -11.13 6.40
N GLY A 132 6.69 -9.86 6.02
CA GLY A 132 6.76 -9.41 4.63
C GLY A 132 5.41 -9.25 3.93
N SER A 133 4.28 -9.43 4.63
CA SER A 133 2.95 -9.27 4.06
C SER A 133 2.47 -7.81 4.08
N MET A 134 1.28 -7.56 3.53
CA MET A 134 0.65 -6.26 3.36
C MET A 134 1.53 -5.29 2.55
N PHE A 135 1.81 -4.10 3.07
CA PHE A 135 2.65 -3.09 2.41
C PHE A 135 4.14 -3.16 2.81
N ALA A 136 4.60 -4.32 3.36
CA ALA A 136 6.02 -4.46 3.73
C ALA A 136 6.97 -4.16 2.56
N ASP A 137 6.66 -4.65 1.36
CA ASP A 137 7.47 -4.44 0.16
C ASP A 137 7.40 -3.01 -0.42
N LEU A 138 6.52 -2.16 0.09
CA LEU A 138 6.41 -0.77 -0.35
C LEU A 138 7.71 0.01 -0.10
N VAL A 139 8.45 -0.34 0.95
CA VAL A 139 9.74 0.31 1.27
C VAL A 139 10.78 0.15 0.17
N LYS A 140 10.69 -0.89 -0.66
CA LYS A 140 11.59 -1.14 -1.79
C LYS A 140 11.50 -0.05 -2.87
N PHE A 141 10.37 0.65 -2.96
CA PHE A 141 10.21 1.78 -3.89
C PHE A 141 11.12 2.97 -3.57
N ARG A 142 11.73 3.01 -2.38
CA ARG A 142 12.75 4.01 -2.04
C ARG A 142 14.08 3.77 -2.78
N GLU A 143 14.27 2.58 -3.34
CA GLU A 143 15.38 2.27 -4.23
C GLU A 143 15.00 2.66 -5.66
N GLU A 144 15.73 3.58 -6.28
CA GLU A 144 15.44 4.09 -7.63
C GLU A 144 15.36 2.97 -8.67
N LYS A 145 16.30 2.02 -8.63
CA LYS A 145 16.34 0.87 -9.54
C LYS A 145 15.06 0.04 -9.44
N PHE A 146 14.57 -0.20 -8.22
CA PHE A 146 13.35 -0.94 -7.99
C PHE A 146 12.13 -0.15 -8.51
N ALA A 147 11.99 1.10 -8.14
CA ALA A 147 10.84 1.94 -8.51
C ALA A 147 10.75 2.17 -10.04
N ARG A 148 11.89 2.33 -10.74
CA ARG A 148 11.92 2.42 -12.22
C ARG A 148 11.44 1.13 -12.89
N LYS A 149 11.82 -0.03 -12.35
CA LYS A 149 11.47 -1.33 -12.90
C LYS A 149 10.01 -1.71 -12.65
N HIS A 150 9.46 -1.38 -11.48
CA HIS A 150 8.15 -1.88 -11.04
C HIS A 150 7.02 -0.89 -11.37
N THR A 151 5.85 -1.45 -11.59
CA THR A 151 4.58 -0.74 -11.79
C THR A 151 3.62 -1.22 -10.72
N ILE A 152 2.90 -0.29 -10.10
CA ILE A 152 1.79 -0.62 -9.21
C ILE A 152 0.56 -0.74 -10.09
N GLU A 153 -0.03 -1.92 -10.17
CA GLU A 153 -1.29 -2.16 -10.88
C GLU A 153 -2.45 -2.05 -9.89
N LEU A 154 -3.38 -1.15 -10.16
CA LEU A 154 -4.60 -0.99 -9.38
C LEU A 154 -5.79 -1.35 -10.28
N TYR A 155 -6.36 -2.52 -10.03
CA TYR A 155 -7.54 -3.00 -10.73
C TYR A 155 -8.79 -2.46 -10.05
N THR A 156 -9.75 -2.00 -10.84
CA THR A 156 -11.09 -1.61 -10.41
C THR A 156 -12.12 -2.32 -11.28
N PRO A 157 -13.42 -2.29 -10.95
CA PRO A 157 -14.45 -2.83 -11.83
C PRO A 157 -14.42 -2.23 -13.25
N ASP A 158 -14.06 -0.96 -13.37
CA ASP A 158 -14.18 -0.19 -14.62
C ASP A 158 -12.90 -0.24 -15.47
N LYS A 159 -11.72 -0.18 -14.83
CA LYS A 159 -10.43 -0.19 -15.55
C LYS A 159 -9.27 -0.64 -14.65
N THR A 160 -8.11 -0.85 -15.30
CA THR A 160 -6.84 -1.05 -14.61
C THR A 160 -5.99 0.21 -14.73
N TYR A 161 -5.54 0.72 -13.60
CA TYR A 161 -4.57 1.81 -13.52
C TYR A 161 -3.15 1.24 -13.45
N HIS A 162 -2.26 1.72 -14.31
CA HIS A 162 -0.85 1.37 -14.31
C HIS A 162 -0.04 2.53 -13.74
N LEU A 163 0.34 2.43 -12.47
CA LEU A 163 0.91 3.53 -11.72
C LEU A 163 2.43 3.43 -11.67
N LYS A 164 3.12 4.54 -11.96
CA LYS A 164 4.56 4.69 -11.83
C LYS A 164 4.90 5.65 -10.71
N ALA A 165 5.76 5.18 -9.79
CA ALA A 165 6.26 6.03 -8.73
C ALA A 165 7.09 7.18 -9.29
N PHE A 166 6.89 8.38 -8.75
CA PHE A 166 7.70 9.56 -9.05
C PHE A 166 8.41 10.11 -7.80
N SER A 167 7.98 9.72 -6.61
CA SER A 167 8.62 10.06 -5.34
C SER A 167 8.39 8.95 -4.32
N ALA A 168 9.44 8.59 -3.56
CA ALA A 168 9.35 7.66 -2.45
C ALA A 168 10.34 8.03 -1.35
N TYR A 169 9.89 8.08 -0.10
CA TYR A 169 10.72 8.47 1.04
C TYR A 169 10.15 7.91 2.35
N ALA A 170 10.99 7.91 3.40
CA ALA A 170 10.54 7.69 4.76
C ALA A 170 10.61 9.00 5.55
N LYS A 171 9.62 9.24 6.42
CA LYS A 171 9.54 10.42 7.28
C LYS A 171 8.69 10.09 8.49
N THR A 172 8.86 10.84 9.59
CA THR A 172 7.91 10.85 10.72
C THR A 172 6.50 11.05 10.22
N ALA A 173 5.53 10.36 10.82
CA ALA A 173 4.13 10.41 10.43
C ALA A 173 3.67 11.87 10.37
N ASP A 174 3.41 12.33 9.15
CA ASP A 174 2.84 13.65 8.91
C ASP A 174 1.32 13.44 8.84
N THR A 175 0.61 14.09 9.71
CA THR A 175 -0.84 13.91 9.84
C THR A 175 -1.63 14.45 8.64
N SER A 176 -0.98 15.18 7.73
CA SER A 176 -1.63 15.85 6.61
C SER A 176 -1.12 15.42 5.26
N ILE A 177 -1.54 14.22 4.80
CA ILE A 177 -1.52 13.93 3.38
C ILE A 177 -2.75 14.61 2.78
N PRO A 178 -2.60 15.61 1.90
CA PRO A 178 -3.75 16.27 1.28
C PRO A 178 -4.46 15.29 0.33
N ILE A 179 -5.77 15.22 0.44
CA ILE A 179 -6.65 14.44 -0.44
C ILE A 179 -7.12 15.33 -1.59
N THR A 180 -7.40 16.62 -1.31
CA THR A 180 -7.81 17.62 -2.28
C THR A 180 -6.91 18.84 -2.21
N PHE A 181 -6.84 19.60 -3.30
CA PHE A 181 -6.13 20.87 -3.39
C PHE A 181 -7.11 21.98 -3.77
N LYS A 182 -6.93 23.16 -3.19
CA LYS A 182 -7.79 24.31 -3.47
C LYS A 182 -7.70 24.78 -4.94
N ASN A 183 -6.51 24.62 -5.53
CA ASN A 183 -6.22 25.00 -6.92
C ASN A 183 -5.00 24.26 -7.45
N GLN A 184 -4.71 24.44 -8.71
CA GLN A 184 -3.57 23.80 -9.38
C GLN A 184 -2.21 24.28 -8.83
N GLU A 185 -2.13 25.49 -8.32
CA GLU A 185 -0.89 26.05 -7.76
C GLU A 185 -0.50 25.31 -6.47
N GLU A 186 -1.47 25.07 -5.57
CA GLU A 186 -1.27 24.29 -4.37
C GLU A 186 -0.84 22.86 -4.69
N LYS A 187 -1.48 22.24 -5.69
CA LYS A 187 -1.10 20.91 -6.18
C LYS A 187 0.33 20.88 -6.74
N ASN A 188 0.70 21.88 -7.52
CA ASN A 188 2.05 22.00 -8.07
C ASN A 188 3.10 22.21 -6.97
N ALA A 189 2.80 23.05 -5.98
CA ALA A 189 3.67 23.26 -4.81
C ALA A 189 3.86 21.95 -4.02
N TYR A 190 2.79 21.19 -3.83
CA TYR A 190 2.85 19.87 -3.19
C TYR A 190 3.74 18.90 -4.00
N ILE A 191 3.55 18.79 -5.30
CA ILE A 191 4.37 17.95 -6.19
C ILE A 191 5.85 18.37 -6.12
N THR A 192 6.13 19.67 -6.14
CA THR A 192 7.49 20.21 -6.02
C THR A 192 8.13 19.85 -4.68
N LYS A 193 7.37 19.95 -3.59
CA LYS A 193 7.80 19.49 -2.25
C LYS A 193 8.13 18.00 -2.24
N LEU A 194 7.35 17.16 -2.92
CA LEU A 194 7.59 15.71 -3.02
C LEU A 194 8.87 15.39 -3.78
N LYS A 195 9.19 16.14 -4.83
CA LYS A 195 10.43 15.97 -5.61
C LYS A 195 11.68 16.32 -4.82
N ASN A 196 11.60 17.36 -3.98
CA ASN A 196 12.74 17.91 -3.25
C ASN A 196 12.99 17.23 -1.90
N ARG A 197 12.26 16.16 -1.57
CA ARG A 197 12.45 15.44 -0.32
C ARG A 197 13.77 14.67 -0.34
N ASN A 198 14.63 14.98 0.63
CA ASN A 198 15.89 14.28 0.90
C ASN A 198 15.59 12.86 1.39
N GLY A 199 15.95 11.88 0.62
CA GLY A 199 15.81 10.47 0.93
C GLY A 199 15.35 9.73 -0.29
N VAL A 200 16.24 9.08 -0.96
CA VAL A 200 16.09 8.29 -2.17
C VAL A 200 15.27 8.96 -3.28
N SER A 201 16.02 9.58 -4.13
CA SER A 201 15.77 10.09 -5.48
C SER A 201 14.31 10.06 -5.95
N SER A 202 13.76 11.24 -6.08
CA SER A 202 12.57 11.49 -6.90
C SER A 202 12.82 10.90 -8.29
N ILE A 203 12.01 9.93 -8.70
CA ILE A 203 12.05 9.38 -10.06
C ILE A 203 11.35 10.39 -10.96
N ILE A 204 12.07 11.40 -11.36
CA ILE A 204 11.58 12.67 -11.91
C ILE A 204 10.83 12.52 -13.24
N LYS A 205 10.91 11.38 -13.94
CA LYS A 205 10.34 11.23 -15.30
C LYS A 205 8.81 11.11 -15.35
N ASN A 206 8.16 10.77 -14.24
CA ASN A 206 6.72 10.52 -14.19
C ASN A 206 6.01 11.59 -13.34
N ILE A 207 6.14 12.85 -13.70
CA ILE A 207 5.50 13.94 -12.95
C ILE A 207 4.03 14.03 -13.34
N PRO A 208 3.09 14.19 -12.37
CA PRO A 208 1.68 14.42 -12.72
C PRO A 208 1.51 15.62 -13.64
N LYS A 209 0.76 15.43 -14.70
CA LYS A 209 0.32 16.54 -15.55
C LYS A 209 -0.80 17.31 -14.86
N LYS A 210 -1.13 18.48 -15.41
CA LYS A 210 -2.29 19.25 -14.99
C LYS A 210 -3.53 18.35 -15.00
N ASN A 211 -4.29 18.34 -13.90
CA ASN A 211 -5.51 17.54 -13.67
C ASN A 211 -5.33 16.01 -13.56
N GLU A 212 -4.11 15.48 -13.60
CA GLU A 212 -3.91 14.05 -13.32
C GLU A 212 -3.94 13.79 -11.80
N PRO A 213 -4.66 12.75 -11.32
CA PRO A 213 -4.66 12.39 -9.92
C PRO A 213 -3.29 11.85 -9.48
N ILE A 214 -2.94 12.12 -8.23
CA ILE A 214 -1.83 11.48 -7.53
C ILE A 214 -2.36 10.23 -6.84
N TYR A 215 -1.52 9.22 -6.71
CA TYR A 215 -1.77 8.00 -5.93
C TYR A 215 -0.69 7.89 -4.86
N THR A 216 -1.09 7.98 -3.61
CA THR A 216 -0.19 7.94 -2.45
C THR A 216 -0.39 6.65 -1.68
N PHE A 217 0.67 5.90 -1.48
CA PHE A 217 0.69 4.67 -0.68
C PHE A 217 1.51 4.93 0.58
N ALA A 218 0.95 4.64 1.74
CA ALA A 218 1.56 4.90 3.03
C ALA A 218 1.60 3.63 3.89
N THR A 219 2.75 3.35 4.49
CA THR A 219 2.96 2.25 5.45
C THR A 219 3.91 2.65 6.56
N CYS A 220 3.87 1.93 7.68
CA CYS A 220 4.85 2.12 8.75
C CYS A 220 6.27 1.84 8.25
N SER A 221 7.25 2.47 8.86
CA SER A 221 8.66 2.31 8.57
C SER A 221 9.45 2.11 9.87
N TYR A 222 10.51 1.30 9.82
CA TYR A 222 11.25 0.91 11.04
C TYR A 222 12.50 1.76 11.30
N GLU A 223 12.70 2.85 10.55
CA GLU A 223 13.85 3.74 10.73
C GLU A 223 13.78 4.57 12.02
N GLY A 224 12.61 4.70 12.62
CA GLY A 224 12.42 5.44 13.86
C GLY A 224 11.00 5.33 14.39
N HIS A 225 10.78 5.92 15.59
CA HIS A 225 9.44 6.01 16.16
C HIS A 225 8.52 6.83 15.24
N ASP A 226 7.33 6.31 14.93
CA ASP A 226 6.32 6.92 14.06
C ASP A 226 6.79 7.25 12.63
N TYR A 227 7.84 6.61 12.12
CA TYR A 227 8.23 6.77 10.72
C TYR A 227 7.27 6.02 9.80
N ARG A 228 7.00 6.62 8.64
CA ARG A 228 6.23 6.02 7.55
C ARG A 228 6.97 6.14 6.23
N THR A 229 6.89 5.10 5.43
CA THR A 229 7.26 5.16 4.01
C THR A 229 6.06 5.63 3.22
N TYR A 230 6.30 6.63 2.37
CA TYR A 230 5.34 7.16 1.41
C TYR A 230 5.85 6.91 0.00
N VAL A 231 4.98 6.42 -0.87
CA VAL A 231 5.23 6.26 -2.31
C VAL A 231 4.16 7.03 -3.05
N HIS A 232 4.58 8.01 -3.85
CA HIS A 232 3.68 8.81 -4.69
C HIS A 232 3.85 8.39 -6.13
N ALA A 233 2.74 8.08 -6.78
CA ALA A 233 2.70 7.57 -8.14
C ALA A 233 1.66 8.32 -8.98
N VAL A 234 1.80 8.19 -10.29
CA VAL A 234 0.86 8.69 -11.29
C VAL A 234 0.56 7.61 -12.32
N GLU A 235 -0.58 7.72 -12.98
CA GLU A 235 -0.92 6.82 -14.07
C GLU A 235 0.09 6.97 -15.21
N LYS A 236 0.67 5.85 -15.64
CA LYS A 236 1.51 5.82 -16.83
C LYS A 236 0.61 5.95 -18.05
N ILE A 237 0.72 7.04 -18.77
CA ILE A 237 0.04 7.18 -20.05
C ILE A 237 0.58 6.08 -20.97
N SER A 238 -0.30 5.18 -21.39
CA SER A 238 0.04 4.18 -22.39
C SER A 238 0.34 4.91 -23.69
N CYS A 239 1.53 4.69 -24.24
CA CYS A 239 1.96 5.27 -25.51
C CYS A 239 1.07 4.82 -26.70
N SER A 240 0.19 3.84 -26.48
CA SER A 240 -0.78 3.38 -27.48
C SER A 240 -1.72 4.49 -27.95
N VAL A 241 -2.12 5.41 -27.07
CA VAL A 241 -2.97 6.57 -27.45
C VAL A 241 -2.17 7.58 -28.25
N CYS A 242 -0.89 7.79 -27.93
CA CYS A 242 0.00 8.64 -28.72
C CYS A 242 0.28 8.05 -30.13
N LEU A 243 0.45 6.73 -30.22
CA LEU A 243 0.61 6.05 -31.51
C LEU A 243 -0.67 6.17 -32.36
N LEU A 244 -1.84 5.94 -31.76
CA LEU A 244 -3.13 6.08 -32.46
C LEU A 244 -3.38 7.52 -32.94
N ILE A 245 -3.05 8.52 -32.11
CA ILE A 245 -3.15 9.94 -32.50
C ILE A 245 -2.13 10.29 -33.60
N LEU A 246 -0.91 9.75 -33.53
CA LEU A 246 0.09 9.90 -34.58
C LEU A 246 -0.33 9.21 -35.88
N GLU A 247 -0.89 8.02 -35.84
CA GLU A 247 -1.43 7.32 -37.00
C GLU A 247 -2.62 8.08 -37.62
N ILE A 248 -3.53 8.58 -36.79
CA ILE A 248 -4.67 9.42 -37.27
C ILE A 248 -4.16 10.74 -37.88
N LEU A 249 -3.19 11.39 -37.23
CA LEU A 249 -2.59 12.62 -37.76
C LEU A 249 -1.80 12.38 -39.07
N CYS A 250 -1.03 11.26 -39.14
CA CYS A 250 -0.39 10.87 -40.42
C CYS A 250 -1.41 10.54 -41.49
N TYR A 251 -2.50 9.84 -41.17
CA TYR A 251 -3.56 9.54 -42.14
C TYR A 251 -4.22 10.81 -42.65
N TYR A 252 -4.53 11.79 -41.77
CA TYR A 252 -5.06 13.10 -42.17
C TYR A 252 -4.07 13.89 -43.01
N TYR A 253 -2.77 13.84 -42.69
CA TYR A 253 -1.74 14.54 -43.47
C TYR A 253 -1.59 13.97 -44.88
N ILE A 254 -1.65 12.63 -45.01
CA ILE A 254 -1.56 11.94 -46.31
C ILE A 254 -2.82 12.18 -47.15
N VAL A 255 -4.00 12.21 -46.54
CA VAL A 255 -5.28 12.38 -47.28
C VAL A 255 -5.56 13.81 -47.70
N PHE A 256 -4.99 14.83 -47.02
CA PHE A 256 -5.25 16.25 -47.31
C PHE A 256 -4.10 16.99 -48.01
N PHE A 257 -2.92 16.38 -48.14
CA PHE A 257 -1.72 17.03 -48.70
C PHE A 257 -1.05 16.23 -49.82
N ILE A 258 -1.62 15.14 -50.29
CA ILE A 258 -1.32 14.42 -51.52
C ILE A 258 -2.60 14.33 -52.33
#